data_c78fdf3579d6e4d72ae3daaf59536f76
#
_entry.id   c78fdf3579d6e4d72ae3daaf59536f76
#
_cell.length_a   1.000
_cell.length_b   1.000
_cell.length_c   1.000
_cell.angle_alpha   90.00
_cell.angle_beta   90.00
_cell.angle_gamma   90.00
#
_symmetry.space_group_name_H-M   'P 1'
#
loop_
_entity.id
_entity.type
_entity.pdbx_description
1 polymer ?
#
loop_
_entity_poly.entity_id
_entity_poly.type
_entity_poly.pdbx_seq_one_letter_code
_entity_poly.pdbx_strand_id
1 'polypeptide(L)'
;MWIITYSTKINRENNLTELVKEKAYNYKTENKHLDCAEKIASMICDLFELHTAAEEYVYLLSLDTKCRILGIFEVGHGTVNACLLHTREIMIRNLLCGAGTFIVVHNHLGKGMLTS
;
A
#
# COMPACT_ATOMS: atom_id res chain seq x y z
N MET A 1 -5.31 14.21 -6.69
CA MET A 1 -5.56 12.76 -6.67
C MET A 1 -5.86 12.32 -5.24
N TRP A 2 -6.95 11.60 -5.06
CA TRP A 2 -7.30 11.06 -3.75
C TRP A 2 -6.69 9.70 -3.58
N ILE A 3 -6.08 9.48 -2.41
CA ILE A 3 -5.46 8.22 -2.03
C ILE A 3 -6.12 7.76 -0.76
N ILE A 4 -6.66 6.55 -0.76
CA ILE A 4 -7.38 6.00 0.37
C ILE A 4 -6.62 4.83 0.95
N THR A 5 -6.41 4.87 2.28
CA THR A 5 -5.84 3.73 3.00
C THR A 5 -6.96 2.89 3.58
N TYR A 6 -6.77 1.59 3.55
CA TYR A 6 -7.74 0.63 4.04
C TYR A 6 -7.10 -0.33 5.02
N SER A 7 -7.91 -0.84 5.95
CA SER A 7 -7.62 -2.04 6.70
C SER A 7 -8.67 -3.09 6.36
N THR A 8 -8.52 -4.28 6.90
CA THR A 8 -9.49 -5.36 6.71
C THR A 8 -10.05 -5.78 8.06
N LYS A 9 -11.30 -6.21 8.07
CA LYS A 9 -11.93 -6.82 9.24
C LYS A 9 -12.85 -7.95 8.80
N ILE A 10 -13.19 -8.82 9.74
CA ILE A 10 -14.16 -9.87 9.50
C ILE A 10 -15.51 -9.42 10.04
N ASN A 11 -16.51 -9.44 9.16
CA ASN A 11 -17.89 -9.19 9.55
C ASN A 11 -18.42 -10.42 10.29
N ARG A 12 -18.77 -10.25 11.56
CA ARG A 12 -19.18 -11.38 12.42
C ARG A 12 -20.56 -11.94 12.06
N GLU A 13 -21.36 -11.20 11.32
CA GLU A 13 -22.67 -11.68 10.90
C GLU A 13 -22.59 -12.68 9.75
N ASN A 14 -21.65 -12.50 8.82
CA ASN A 14 -21.53 -13.36 7.65
C ASN A 14 -20.15 -14.01 7.49
N ASN A 15 -19.20 -13.71 8.40
CA ASN A 15 -17.82 -14.21 8.38
C ASN A 15 -17.04 -13.87 7.11
N LEU A 16 -17.43 -12.81 6.41
CA LEU A 16 -16.71 -12.34 5.23
C LEU A 16 -15.72 -11.23 5.60
N THR A 17 -14.61 -11.19 4.89
CA THR A 17 -13.62 -10.12 5.03
C THR A 17 -14.10 -8.88 4.29
N GLU A 18 -14.03 -7.74 4.97
CA GLU A 18 -14.47 -6.45 4.43
C GLU A 18 -13.33 -5.42 4.48
N LEU A 19 -13.38 -4.47 3.55
CA LEU A 19 -12.50 -3.30 3.59
C LEU A 19 -13.06 -2.25 4.55
N VAL A 20 -12.16 -1.67 5.33
CA VAL A 20 -12.49 -0.55 6.22
C VAL A 20 -11.63 0.64 5.82
N LYS A 21 -12.26 1.73 5.44
CA LYS A 21 -11.57 2.97 5.10
C LYS A 21 -10.95 3.57 6.36
N GLU A 22 -9.64 3.80 6.32
CA GLU A 22 -8.89 4.39 7.44
C GLU A 22 -8.75 5.90 7.27
N LYS A 23 -8.08 6.32 6.19
CA LYS A 23 -7.81 7.72 5.91
C LYS A 23 -7.89 7.99 4.41
N ALA A 24 -8.19 9.23 4.06
CA ALA A 24 -8.12 9.70 2.69
C ALA A 24 -7.15 10.87 2.63
N TYR A 25 -6.26 10.85 1.63
CA TYR A 25 -5.27 11.89 1.40
C TYR A 25 -5.50 12.50 0.03
N ASN A 26 -5.41 13.82 -0.05
CA ASN A 26 -5.44 14.51 -1.33
C ASN A 26 -4.00 14.86 -1.70
N TYR A 27 -3.39 14.03 -2.53
CA TYR A 27 -2.02 14.24 -2.99
C TYR A 27 -2.02 15.02 -4.31
N LYS A 28 -1.39 16.18 -4.29
CA LYS A 28 -1.24 17.00 -5.49
C LYS A 28 0.05 16.62 -6.18
N THR A 29 -0.08 16.12 -7.39
CA THR A 29 1.06 15.81 -8.24
C THR A 29 0.93 16.59 -9.54
N GLU A 30 2.04 17.17 -9.99
CA GLU A 30 2.10 17.81 -11.29
C GLU A 30 2.09 16.78 -12.41
N ASN A 31 2.50 15.57 -12.09
CA ASN A 31 2.57 14.46 -13.01
C ASN A 31 1.35 13.58 -12.83
N LYS A 32 0.37 13.71 -13.73
CA LYS A 32 -0.87 12.95 -13.67
C LYS A 32 -0.69 11.46 -14.00
N HIS A 33 0.50 11.08 -14.47
CA HIS A 33 0.80 9.70 -14.85
C HIS A 33 1.85 9.11 -13.91
N LEU A 34 1.37 8.39 -12.91
CA LEU A 34 2.23 7.54 -12.09
C LEU A 34 2.37 6.21 -12.82
N ASP A 35 3.16 6.22 -13.88
CA ASP A 35 3.27 5.11 -14.82
C ASP A 35 4.40 4.12 -14.50
N CYS A 36 5.20 4.39 -13.47
CA CYS A 36 6.27 3.49 -13.09
C CYS A 36 6.34 3.32 -11.57
N ALA A 37 6.86 2.18 -11.16
CA ALA A 37 6.96 1.81 -9.75
C ALA A 37 7.77 2.81 -8.93
N GLU A 38 8.83 3.37 -9.51
CA GLU A 38 9.70 4.32 -8.82
C GLU A 38 8.98 5.62 -8.47
N LYS A 39 8.16 6.15 -9.38
CA LYS A 39 7.36 7.35 -9.13
C LYS A 39 6.33 7.12 -8.05
N ILE A 40 5.67 5.96 -8.08
CA ILE A 40 4.68 5.59 -7.07
C ILE A 40 5.35 5.41 -5.72
N ALA A 41 6.50 4.76 -5.67
CA ALA A 41 7.26 4.58 -4.44
C ALA A 41 7.70 5.92 -3.85
N SER A 42 8.19 6.85 -4.67
CA SER A 42 8.56 8.19 -4.22
C SER A 42 7.37 8.94 -3.62
N MET A 43 6.21 8.85 -4.26
CA MET A 43 4.99 9.46 -3.75
C MET A 43 4.61 8.89 -2.38
N ILE A 44 4.69 7.58 -2.20
CA ILE A 44 4.36 6.93 -0.94
C ILE A 44 5.36 7.31 0.15
N CYS A 45 6.65 7.40 -0.18
CA CYS A 45 7.67 7.90 0.74
C CYS A 45 7.32 9.28 1.25
N ASP A 46 6.95 10.19 0.34
CA ASP A 46 6.61 11.57 0.71
C ASP A 46 5.33 11.62 1.54
N LEU A 47 4.31 10.87 1.13
CA LEU A 47 2.99 10.89 1.76
C LEU A 47 3.03 10.37 3.21
N PHE A 48 3.78 9.31 3.46
CA PHE A 48 3.89 8.68 4.79
C PHE A 48 5.18 9.00 5.51
N GLU A 49 6.02 9.88 4.94
CA GLU A 49 7.29 10.30 5.55
C GLU A 49 8.19 9.12 5.91
N LEU A 50 8.28 8.13 5.02
CA LEU A 50 9.01 6.88 5.29
C LEU A 50 10.51 7.07 5.45
N HIS A 51 11.09 8.12 4.86
CA HIS A 51 12.52 8.42 4.99
C HIS A 51 12.92 8.78 6.41
N THR A 52 11.99 9.35 7.17
CA THR A 52 12.23 9.79 8.54
C THR A 52 11.56 8.89 9.57
N ALA A 53 10.92 7.82 9.13
CA ALA A 53 10.26 6.88 10.03
C ALA A 53 11.29 6.16 10.91
N ALA A 54 11.00 6.07 12.20
CA ALA A 54 11.88 5.39 13.15
C ALA A 54 11.73 3.86 13.11
N GLU A 55 10.71 3.37 12.43
CA GLU A 55 10.40 1.95 12.32
C GLU A 55 10.23 1.54 10.86
N GLU A 56 10.30 0.26 10.61
CA GLU A 56 10.09 -0.28 9.27
C GLU A 56 8.59 -0.48 9.02
N TYR A 57 8.14 -0.08 7.83
CA TYR A 57 6.77 -0.25 7.36
C TYR A 57 6.77 -0.96 6.02
N VAL A 58 5.75 -1.76 5.80
CA VAL A 58 5.49 -2.37 4.49
C VAL A 58 4.07 -2.01 4.07
N TYR A 59 3.96 -1.43 2.88
CA TYR A 59 2.67 -1.05 2.31
C TYR A 59 2.41 -1.83 1.04
N LEU A 60 1.18 -2.28 0.88
CA LEU A 60 0.68 -2.87 -0.36
C LEU A 60 -0.16 -1.81 -1.08
N LEU A 61 0.19 -1.55 -2.33
CA LEU A 61 -0.57 -0.65 -3.20
C LEU A 61 -1.30 -1.50 -4.23
N SER A 62 -2.61 -1.49 -4.20
CA SER A 62 -3.44 -2.17 -5.17
C SER A 62 -3.76 -1.21 -6.31
N LEU A 63 -3.47 -1.61 -7.54
CA LEU A 63 -3.56 -0.76 -8.72
C LEU A 63 -4.50 -1.37 -9.76
N ASP A 64 -5.12 -0.53 -10.58
CA ASP A 64 -5.81 -1.00 -11.76
C ASP A 64 -4.82 -1.21 -12.92
N THR A 65 -5.31 -1.67 -14.06
CA THR A 65 -4.46 -1.94 -15.22
C THR A 65 -3.85 -0.68 -15.83
N LYS A 66 -4.33 0.48 -15.45
CA LYS A 66 -3.80 1.79 -15.87
C LYS A 66 -2.90 2.41 -14.81
N CYS A 67 -2.47 1.62 -13.84
CA CYS A 67 -1.62 2.05 -12.73
C CYS A 67 -2.25 3.11 -11.82
N ARG A 68 -3.56 3.21 -11.79
CA ARG A 68 -4.25 4.07 -10.83
C ARG A 68 -4.36 3.36 -9.49
N ILE A 69 -4.13 4.09 -8.41
CA ILE A 69 -4.14 3.53 -7.06
C ILE A 69 -5.59 3.32 -6.62
N LEU A 70 -5.96 2.06 -6.37
CA LEU A 70 -7.28 1.69 -5.88
C LEU A 70 -7.34 1.70 -4.36
N GLY A 71 -6.24 1.37 -3.71
CA GLY A 71 -6.15 1.38 -2.26
C GLY A 71 -4.74 1.12 -1.78
N ILE A 72 -4.49 1.52 -0.54
CA ILE A 72 -3.21 1.30 0.12
C ILE A 72 -3.47 0.60 1.44
N PHE A 73 -2.69 -0.43 1.73
CA PHE A 73 -2.79 -1.21 2.96
C PHE A 73 -1.44 -1.21 3.67
N GLU A 74 -1.45 -0.97 4.98
CA GLU A 74 -0.29 -1.25 5.82
C GLU A 74 -0.32 -2.75 6.14
N VAL A 75 0.65 -3.49 5.62
CA VAL A 75 0.69 -4.94 5.78
C VAL A 75 1.81 -5.41 6.70
N GLY A 76 2.68 -4.51 7.13
CA GLY A 76 3.74 -4.81 8.08
C GLY A 76 4.24 -3.56 8.78
N HIS A 77 4.66 -3.71 10.05
CA HIS A 77 5.11 -2.59 10.86
C HIS A 77 6.04 -3.12 11.97
N GLY A 78 7.05 -2.34 12.30
CA GLY A 78 8.03 -2.71 13.31
C GLY A 78 9.21 -3.46 12.71
N THR A 79 9.63 -4.54 13.34
CA THR A 79 10.65 -5.42 12.77
C THR A 79 10.00 -6.28 11.70
N VAL A 80 10.17 -5.89 10.45
CA VAL A 80 9.47 -6.54 9.33
C VAL A 80 10.45 -7.34 8.49
N ASN A 81 10.07 -8.58 8.22
CA ASN A 81 10.73 -9.41 7.23
C ASN A 81 9.77 -9.59 6.06
N ALA A 82 10.10 -8.99 4.91
CA ALA A 82 9.25 -9.05 3.71
C ALA A 82 9.00 -10.48 3.24
N CYS A 83 9.92 -11.41 3.54
CA CYS A 83 9.74 -12.82 3.20
C CYS A 83 8.59 -13.47 3.97
N LEU A 84 8.13 -12.85 5.05
CA LEU A 84 7.00 -13.36 5.84
C LEU A 84 5.64 -12.86 5.32
N LEU A 85 5.62 -12.01 4.30
CA LEU A 85 4.37 -11.59 3.69
C LEU A 85 3.74 -12.76 2.95
N HIS A 86 2.55 -13.15 3.42
CA HIS A 86 1.84 -14.27 2.82
C HIS A 86 1.12 -13.84 1.54
N THR A 87 1.32 -14.60 0.49
CA THR A 87 0.64 -14.37 -0.81
C THR A 87 -0.88 -14.29 -0.63
N ARG A 88 -1.43 -15.12 0.24
CA ARG A 88 -2.86 -15.12 0.53
C ARG A 88 -3.36 -13.75 1.00
N GLU A 89 -2.62 -13.10 1.93
CA GLU A 89 -3.00 -11.79 2.47
C GLU A 89 -2.98 -10.72 1.38
N ILE A 90 -1.97 -10.76 0.51
CA ILE A 90 -1.85 -9.85 -0.62
C ILE A 90 -3.00 -10.06 -1.60
N MET A 91 -3.30 -11.31 -1.94
CA MET A 91 -4.34 -11.63 -2.92
C MET A 91 -5.74 -11.26 -2.42
N ILE A 92 -6.03 -11.50 -1.14
CA ILE A 92 -7.32 -11.12 -0.55
C ILE A 92 -7.55 -9.62 -0.71
N ARG A 93 -6.57 -8.81 -0.36
CA ARG A 93 -6.68 -7.35 -0.44
C ARG A 93 -6.84 -6.87 -1.86
N ASN A 94 -6.07 -7.44 -2.79
CA ASN A 94 -6.17 -7.10 -4.21
C ASN A 94 -7.54 -7.45 -4.79
N LEU A 95 -8.08 -8.61 -4.43
CA LEU A 95 -9.40 -9.03 -4.89
C LEU A 95 -10.49 -8.12 -4.34
N LEU A 96 -10.40 -7.70 -3.07
CA LEU A 96 -11.37 -6.80 -2.47
C LEU A 96 -11.37 -5.42 -3.14
N CYS A 97 -10.23 -4.96 -3.62
CA CYS A 97 -10.11 -3.69 -4.35
C CYS A 97 -10.46 -3.81 -5.84
N GLY A 98 -10.53 -5.01 -6.37
CA GLY A 98 -10.66 -5.22 -7.80
C GLY A 98 -9.38 -4.89 -8.56
N ALA A 99 -8.22 -5.11 -7.93
CA ALA A 99 -6.93 -4.73 -8.49
C ALA A 99 -6.51 -5.66 -9.65
N GLY A 100 -5.92 -5.06 -10.69
CA GLY A 100 -5.29 -5.81 -11.77
C GLY A 100 -3.81 -6.05 -11.56
N THR A 101 -3.18 -5.25 -10.71
CA THR A 101 -1.77 -5.37 -10.35
C THR A 101 -1.52 -4.78 -8.97
N PHE A 102 -0.32 -4.92 -8.46
CA PHE A 102 0.03 -4.37 -7.16
C PHE A 102 1.52 -4.08 -7.06
N ILE A 103 1.87 -3.23 -6.07
CA ILE A 103 3.25 -2.91 -5.72
C ILE A 103 3.38 -3.05 -4.21
N VAL A 104 4.49 -3.63 -3.76
CA VAL A 104 4.85 -3.67 -2.34
C VAL A 104 5.98 -2.67 -2.11
N VAL A 105 5.78 -1.74 -1.19
CA VAL A 105 6.74 -0.70 -0.85
C VAL A 105 7.15 -0.88 0.61
N HIS A 106 8.45 -0.87 0.87
CA HIS A 106 8.93 -0.91 2.24
C HIS A 106 10.19 -0.07 2.39
N ASN A 107 10.39 0.47 3.58
CA ASN A 107 11.59 1.20 3.94
C ASN A 107 12.53 0.28 4.71
N HIS A 108 13.83 0.46 4.47
CA HIS A 108 14.87 -0.16 5.28
C HIS A 108 15.56 0.94 6.07
N LEU A 109 15.61 0.78 7.41
CA LEU A 109 16.28 1.74 8.27
C LEU A 109 17.76 1.82 7.86
N GLY A 110 18.19 3.05 7.50
CA GLY A 110 19.57 3.31 7.11
C GLY A 110 19.96 2.85 5.71
N LYS A 111 19.04 2.28 4.92
CA LYS A 111 19.34 1.75 3.59
C LYS A 111 18.49 2.32 2.46
N GLY A 112 17.61 3.28 2.80
CA GLY A 112 16.72 3.86 1.81
C GLY A 112 15.53 2.98 1.48
N MET A 113 14.88 3.27 0.35
CA MET A 113 13.59 2.70 -0.02
C MET A 113 13.75 1.62 -1.07
N LEU A 114 13.04 0.50 -0.90
CA LEU A 114 12.98 -0.57 -1.89
C LEU A 114 11.53 -0.81 -2.33
N THR A 115 11.38 -1.21 -3.60
CA THR A 115 10.10 -1.62 -4.19
C THR A 115 10.19 -3.05 -4.71
N SER A 116 9.08 -3.74 -4.70
CA SER A 116 9.00 -5.08 -5.28
C SER A 116 7.62 -5.37 -5.86
#